data_021493712bcd29000d2613e2aa1ee549
#
_entry.id   021493712bcd29000d2613e2aa1ee549
#
_cell.length_a   1.000
_cell.length_b   1.000
_cell.length_c   1.000
_cell.angle_alpha   90.00
_cell.angle_beta   90.00
_cell.angle_gamma   90.00
#
_symmetry.space_group_name_H-M   'P 1'
#
loop_
_entity.id
_entity.type
_entity.pdbx_description
1 polymer ?
#
loop_
_entity_poly.entity_id
_entity_poly.type
_entity_poly.pdbx_seq_one_letter_code
_entity_poly.pdbx_strand_id
1 'polypeptide(L)'
;CYSAKGRSKTILQEETLKTALDFFIRKERGDNLQIVFSGGGDPMVSFDRFRMAVDYAFYKAHKEELKLDIDVVTNGSLLDNQAIDYIKEKGIGLVVSFDVLKDVHDTQRSHYDIVASTISKLIENRIGFGIRCTVTPLNVNRLCETIEELHKRFSNIKCIALEAVINKELFSGTDKLREFYDSFIENFTAAKKIGKQYGIDVGNTEYMNAAAFQERSCLGKFVLTPEGNLTACSRISSSNEDFHDDFLYGKVCADSIVIDYDRYNNIMEEADAYLPECKDCMARWHCGGGCLLARKTYSKEYFKEHCRFICRITEIAQNDNELD
;
A
#
# COMPACT_ATOMS: atom_id res chain seq x y z
N CYS A 1 2.25 -14.84 6.48
CA CYS A 1 1.89 -13.44 6.13
C CYS A 1 0.41 -13.20 6.48
N TYR A 2 0.13 -12.18 7.26
CA TYR A 2 -1.24 -11.84 7.67
C TYR A 2 -2.17 -11.49 6.50
N SER A 3 -1.63 -11.10 5.35
CA SER A 3 -2.39 -10.77 4.14
C SER A 3 -2.59 -11.96 3.19
N ALA A 4 -2.26 -13.18 3.60
CA ALA A 4 -2.38 -14.35 2.72
C ALA A 4 -3.73 -15.07 2.83
N LYS A 5 -4.54 -14.77 3.87
CA LYS A 5 -5.84 -15.40 4.10
C LYS A 5 -6.81 -15.02 2.96
N GLY A 6 -7.44 -16.02 2.37
CA GLY A 6 -8.43 -15.83 1.30
C GLY A 6 -7.85 -15.57 -0.10
N ARG A 7 -6.54 -15.44 -0.27
CA ARG A 7 -5.96 -15.16 -1.59
C ARG A 7 -6.05 -16.34 -2.54
N SER A 8 -6.45 -16.04 -3.76
CA SER A 8 -6.43 -16.98 -4.89
C SER A 8 -5.00 -17.28 -5.36
N LYS A 9 -4.80 -18.46 -5.95
CA LYS A 9 -3.58 -18.82 -6.71
C LYS A 9 -3.72 -18.54 -8.22
N THR A 10 -4.78 -17.86 -8.61
CA THR A 10 -5.05 -17.54 -10.02
C THR A 10 -4.02 -16.54 -10.53
N ILE A 11 -3.54 -16.79 -11.75
CA ILE A 11 -2.71 -15.84 -12.50
C ILE A 11 -3.60 -15.18 -13.54
N LEU A 12 -3.59 -13.85 -13.57
CA LEU A 12 -4.37 -13.06 -14.52
C LEU A 12 -4.03 -13.41 -15.96
N GLN A 13 -5.06 -13.67 -16.76
CA GLN A 13 -4.90 -14.01 -18.17
C GLN A 13 -4.44 -12.80 -18.99
N GLU A 14 -3.64 -13.05 -20.03
CA GLU A 14 -3.02 -11.98 -20.84
C GLU A 14 -4.05 -11.13 -21.57
N GLU A 15 -5.04 -11.76 -22.17
CA GLU A 15 -6.10 -11.07 -22.90
C GLU A 15 -6.93 -10.18 -21.96
N THR A 16 -7.30 -10.69 -20.78
CA THR A 16 -8.00 -9.93 -19.76
C THR A 16 -7.20 -8.71 -19.31
N LEU A 17 -5.89 -8.89 -19.11
CA LEU A 17 -5.00 -7.78 -18.73
C LEU A 17 -4.89 -6.74 -19.84
N LYS A 18 -4.71 -7.15 -21.09
CA LYS A 18 -4.67 -6.23 -22.24
C LYS A 18 -5.98 -5.44 -22.38
N THR A 19 -7.12 -6.13 -22.28
CA THR A 19 -8.45 -5.48 -22.33
C THR A 19 -8.60 -4.43 -21.22
N ALA A 20 -8.15 -4.73 -20.00
CA ALA A 20 -8.17 -3.77 -18.91
C ALA A 20 -7.25 -2.57 -19.16
N LEU A 21 -6.03 -2.80 -19.66
CA LEU A 21 -5.08 -1.74 -20.01
C LEU A 21 -5.60 -0.86 -21.16
N ASP A 22 -6.22 -1.47 -22.19
CA ASP A 22 -6.86 -0.74 -23.29
C ASP A 22 -8.01 0.15 -22.83
N PHE A 23 -8.74 -0.28 -21.81
CA PHE A 23 -9.80 0.51 -21.22
C PHE A 23 -9.26 1.64 -20.34
N PHE A 24 -8.22 1.38 -19.56
CA PHE A 24 -7.68 2.33 -18.59
C PHE A 24 -6.78 3.38 -19.26
N ILE A 25 -5.90 2.98 -20.18
CA ILE A 25 -4.95 3.86 -20.85
C ILE A 25 -5.62 4.52 -22.04
N ARG A 26 -6.26 5.67 -21.79
CA ARG A 26 -6.96 6.48 -22.79
C ARG A 26 -6.78 7.96 -22.49
N LYS A 27 -6.73 8.78 -23.52
CA LYS A 27 -6.54 10.25 -23.42
C LYS A 27 -7.60 10.93 -22.55
N GLU A 28 -8.83 10.43 -22.58
CA GLU A 28 -9.94 10.97 -21.79
C GLU A 28 -9.78 10.78 -20.27
N ARG A 29 -8.81 9.96 -19.84
CA ARG A 29 -8.49 9.73 -18.42
C ARG A 29 -7.54 10.78 -17.83
N GLY A 30 -6.95 11.63 -18.65
CA GLY A 30 -5.98 12.65 -18.28
C GLY A 30 -4.60 12.42 -18.88
N ASP A 31 -3.70 13.36 -18.69
CA ASP A 31 -2.38 13.34 -19.31
C ASP A 31 -1.33 12.53 -18.55
N ASN A 32 -1.57 12.27 -17.25
CA ASN A 32 -0.67 11.50 -16.39
C ASN A 32 -1.44 10.33 -15.76
N LEU A 33 -0.97 9.12 -16.00
CA LEU A 33 -1.54 7.91 -15.45
C LEU A 33 -0.54 7.20 -14.55
N GLN A 34 -1.03 6.50 -13.54
CA GLN A 34 -0.22 5.66 -12.65
C GLN A 34 -0.80 4.25 -12.61
N ILE A 35 0.05 3.26 -12.78
CA ILE A 35 -0.29 1.83 -12.58
C ILE A 35 0.55 1.28 -11.46
N VAL A 36 -0.10 0.65 -10.47
CA VAL A 36 0.58 0.04 -9.33
C VAL A 36 0.33 -1.45 -9.32
N PHE A 37 1.37 -2.24 -9.48
CA PHE A 37 1.33 -3.69 -9.28
C PHE A 37 1.49 -4.00 -7.79
N SER A 38 0.39 -4.32 -7.13
CA SER A 38 0.38 -4.61 -5.68
C SER A 38 -0.82 -5.47 -5.28
N GLY A 39 -0.86 -5.98 -4.09
CA GLY A 39 -1.98 -6.81 -3.64
C GLY A 39 -1.96 -8.19 -4.30
N GLY A 40 -3.08 -8.86 -4.43
CA GLY A 40 -3.35 -10.09 -5.21
C GLY A 40 -2.33 -11.25 -5.25
N GLY A 41 -1.21 -11.11 -4.61
CA GLY A 41 0.00 -11.93 -4.70
C GLY A 41 1.21 -11.06 -5.02
N ASP A 42 2.38 -11.68 -5.12
CA ASP A 42 3.59 -10.97 -5.51
C ASP A 42 3.69 -10.94 -7.04
N PRO A 43 3.85 -9.76 -7.68
CA PRO A 43 3.97 -9.68 -9.14
C PRO A 43 5.14 -10.49 -9.72
N MET A 44 6.19 -10.72 -8.92
CA MET A 44 7.36 -11.49 -9.35
C MET A 44 7.12 -13.00 -9.45
N VAL A 45 6.00 -13.52 -8.93
CA VAL A 45 5.60 -14.93 -9.10
C VAL A 45 5.45 -15.29 -10.59
N SER A 46 5.06 -14.31 -11.42
CA SER A 46 4.99 -14.47 -12.88
C SER A 46 5.66 -13.27 -13.55
N PHE A 47 7.01 -13.23 -13.48
CA PHE A 47 7.79 -12.13 -14.02
C PHE A 47 7.54 -11.90 -15.52
N ASP A 48 7.40 -12.95 -16.32
CA ASP A 48 7.09 -12.79 -17.74
C ASP A 48 5.74 -12.10 -17.96
N ARG A 49 4.72 -12.39 -17.12
CA ARG A 49 3.43 -11.71 -17.18
C ARG A 49 3.54 -10.25 -16.75
N PHE A 50 4.29 -9.97 -15.69
CA PHE A 50 4.59 -8.61 -15.25
C PHE A 50 5.28 -7.81 -16.35
N ARG A 51 6.35 -8.36 -16.95
CA ARG A 51 7.09 -7.73 -18.04
C ARG A 51 6.18 -7.42 -19.25
N MET A 52 5.39 -8.40 -19.70
CA MET A 52 4.44 -8.21 -20.78
C MET A 52 3.43 -7.10 -20.48
N ALA A 53 2.91 -7.04 -19.24
CA ALA A 53 1.97 -6.01 -18.82
C ALA A 53 2.59 -4.61 -18.86
N VAL A 54 3.80 -4.46 -18.36
CA VAL A 54 4.55 -3.20 -18.36
C VAL A 54 4.87 -2.75 -19.79
N ASP A 55 5.42 -3.64 -20.61
CA ASP A 55 5.75 -3.31 -22.01
C ASP A 55 4.51 -2.90 -22.80
N TYR A 56 3.40 -3.61 -22.62
CA TYR A 56 2.13 -3.27 -23.26
C TYR A 56 1.56 -1.93 -22.76
N ALA A 57 1.63 -1.67 -21.46
CA ALA A 57 1.16 -0.41 -20.88
C ALA A 57 1.95 0.79 -21.41
N PHE A 58 3.29 0.71 -21.46
CA PHE A 58 4.11 1.77 -22.05
C PHE A 58 3.85 1.95 -23.56
N TYR A 59 3.70 0.87 -24.31
CA TYR A 59 3.32 0.93 -25.73
C TYR A 59 1.99 1.69 -25.92
N LYS A 60 0.97 1.37 -25.12
CA LYS A 60 -0.34 2.05 -25.19
C LYS A 60 -0.25 3.50 -24.78
N ALA A 61 0.44 3.80 -23.68
CA ALA A 61 0.61 5.18 -23.21
C ALA A 61 1.32 6.05 -24.27
N HIS A 62 2.37 5.52 -24.91
CA HIS A 62 3.07 6.20 -26.00
C HIS A 62 2.13 6.45 -27.20
N LYS A 63 1.30 5.48 -27.57
CA LYS A 63 0.34 5.62 -28.69
C LYS A 63 -0.74 6.67 -28.41
N GLU A 64 -1.15 6.81 -27.14
CA GLU A 64 -2.16 7.77 -26.69
C GLU A 64 -1.53 9.14 -26.29
N GLU A 65 -0.21 9.31 -26.44
CA GLU A 65 0.56 10.49 -26.03
C GLU A 65 0.36 10.85 -24.54
N LEU A 66 0.41 9.83 -23.67
CA LEU A 66 0.23 9.94 -22.23
C LEU A 66 1.56 9.72 -21.50
N LYS A 67 1.73 10.41 -20.36
CA LYS A 67 2.73 10.06 -19.37
C LYS A 67 2.20 8.93 -18.50
N LEU A 68 3.01 7.88 -18.35
CA LEU A 68 2.69 6.73 -17.54
C LEU A 68 3.80 6.47 -16.52
N ASP A 69 3.45 6.48 -15.24
CA ASP A 69 4.29 6.03 -14.15
C ASP A 69 3.84 4.62 -13.70
N ILE A 70 4.79 3.73 -13.51
CA ILE A 70 4.53 2.35 -13.05
C ILE A 70 5.30 2.10 -11.76
N ASP A 71 4.58 1.59 -10.75
CA ASP A 71 5.14 1.17 -9.47
C ASP A 71 4.89 -0.32 -9.23
N VAL A 72 5.81 -0.96 -8.51
CA VAL A 72 5.65 -2.34 -8.05
C VAL A 72 5.92 -2.47 -6.56
N VAL A 73 5.03 -3.15 -5.87
CA VAL A 73 5.19 -3.55 -4.47
C VAL A 73 5.42 -5.05 -4.42
N THR A 74 6.57 -5.46 -3.90
CA THR A 74 6.97 -6.87 -3.81
C THR A 74 7.46 -7.24 -2.42
N ASN A 75 7.43 -8.51 -2.08
CA ASN A 75 8.09 -9.01 -0.88
C ASN A 75 9.62 -9.17 -1.07
N GLY A 76 10.13 -9.00 -2.29
CA GLY A 76 11.55 -9.04 -2.62
C GLY A 76 12.16 -10.44 -2.71
N SER A 77 11.43 -11.51 -2.36
CA SER A 77 12.01 -12.87 -2.30
C SER A 77 12.26 -13.49 -3.68
N LEU A 78 11.62 -12.96 -4.74
CA LEU A 78 11.70 -13.46 -6.11
C LEU A 78 12.37 -12.47 -7.07
N LEU A 79 12.91 -11.35 -6.58
CA LEU A 79 13.65 -10.40 -7.40
C LEU A 79 15.04 -10.98 -7.73
N ASP A 80 15.17 -11.51 -8.93
CA ASP A 80 16.46 -11.91 -9.50
C ASP A 80 17.14 -10.77 -10.28
N ASN A 81 18.32 -11.02 -10.82
CA ASN A 81 19.06 -10.02 -11.58
C ASN A 81 18.31 -9.56 -12.83
N GLN A 82 17.60 -10.47 -13.50
CA GLN A 82 16.81 -10.14 -14.70
C GLN A 82 15.68 -9.16 -14.37
N ALA A 83 14.97 -9.40 -13.27
CA ALA A 83 13.90 -8.52 -12.80
C ALA A 83 14.44 -7.15 -12.35
N ILE A 84 15.60 -7.13 -11.65
CA ILE A 84 16.27 -5.91 -11.21
C ILE A 84 16.70 -5.05 -12.42
N ASP A 85 17.35 -5.66 -13.41
CA ASP A 85 17.80 -4.95 -14.62
C ASP A 85 16.61 -4.37 -15.40
N TYR A 86 15.51 -5.14 -15.53
CA TYR A 86 14.30 -4.68 -16.19
C TYR A 86 13.63 -3.51 -15.47
N ILE A 87 13.49 -3.60 -14.14
CA ILE A 87 12.95 -2.52 -13.31
C ILE A 87 13.77 -1.23 -13.50
N LYS A 88 15.10 -1.35 -13.53
CA LYS A 88 16.01 -0.25 -13.76
C LYS A 88 15.87 0.34 -15.16
N GLU A 89 15.86 -0.51 -16.19
CA GLU A 89 15.71 -0.10 -17.59
C GLU A 89 14.43 0.70 -17.84
N LYS A 90 13.33 0.22 -17.28
CA LYS A 90 12.00 0.84 -17.47
C LYS A 90 11.71 2.00 -16.52
N GLY A 91 12.59 2.26 -15.53
CA GLY A 91 12.36 3.31 -14.54
C GLY A 91 11.14 3.05 -13.64
N ILE A 92 10.87 1.78 -13.32
CA ILE A 92 9.73 1.37 -12.49
C ILE A 92 10.02 1.73 -11.03
N GLY A 93 9.07 2.40 -10.37
CA GLY A 93 9.12 2.64 -8.94
C GLY A 93 9.02 1.33 -8.15
N LEU A 94 9.90 1.15 -7.17
CA LEU A 94 10.00 -0.10 -6.41
C LEU A 94 9.77 0.12 -4.92
N VAL A 95 8.88 -0.67 -4.34
CA VAL A 95 8.68 -0.76 -2.90
C VAL A 95 8.87 -2.20 -2.45
N VAL A 96 9.78 -2.41 -1.50
CA VAL A 96 10.07 -3.73 -0.92
C VAL A 96 9.44 -3.83 0.46
N SER A 97 8.60 -4.85 0.65
CA SER A 97 7.99 -5.17 1.94
C SER A 97 9.02 -5.87 2.85
N PHE A 98 9.58 -5.13 3.82
CA PHE A 98 10.66 -5.63 4.68
C PHE A 98 10.53 -5.08 6.11
N ASP A 99 10.44 -5.98 7.10
CA ASP A 99 10.25 -5.58 8.50
C ASP A 99 11.60 -5.39 9.26
N VAL A 100 12.71 -5.37 8.55
CA VAL A 100 14.09 -5.01 8.95
C VAL A 100 14.70 -5.94 10.01
N LEU A 101 14.06 -6.11 11.17
CA LEU A 101 14.54 -7.01 12.24
C LEU A 101 14.24 -8.46 11.87
N LYS A 102 15.27 -9.31 11.91
CA LYS A 102 15.18 -10.71 11.41
C LYS A 102 14.08 -11.52 12.10
N ASP A 103 14.03 -11.46 13.41
CA ASP A 103 13.04 -12.20 14.20
C ASP A 103 11.61 -11.72 13.92
N VAL A 104 11.42 -10.44 13.74
CA VAL A 104 10.13 -9.83 13.33
C VAL A 104 9.75 -10.26 11.92
N HIS A 105 10.66 -10.08 10.97
CA HIS A 105 10.38 -10.40 9.56
C HIS A 105 10.07 -11.89 9.36
N ASP A 106 10.87 -12.79 9.96
CA ASP A 106 10.65 -14.23 9.83
C ASP A 106 9.34 -14.68 10.50
N THR A 107 8.90 -13.98 11.55
CA THR A 107 7.59 -14.23 12.19
C THR A 107 6.43 -13.71 11.33
N GLN A 108 6.54 -12.51 10.77
CA GLN A 108 5.46 -11.87 10.03
C GLN A 108 5.38 -12.29 8.56
N ARG A 109 6.54 -12.57 7.92
CA ARG A 109 6.64 -12.76 6.45
C ARG A 109 7.37 -14.03 6.04
N SER A 110 8.44 -14.43 6.73
CA SER A 110 9.44 -15.44 6.35
C SER A 110 10.49 -14.95 5.33
N HIS A 111 11.53 -15.77 5.13
CA HIS A 111 12.58 -15.57 4.11
C HIS A 111 13.44 -14.32 4.28
N TYR A 112 13.69 -13.88 5.51
CA TYR A 112 14.51 -12.71 5.82
C TYR A 112 15.83 -12.66 5.06
N ASP A 113 16.63 -13.74 5.10
CA ASP A 113 17.98 -13.74 4.51
C ASP A 113 17.95 -13.55 2.99
N ILE A 114 16.92 -14.08 2.31
CA ILE A 114 16.72 -13.89 0.86
C ILE A 114 16.40 -12.42 0.58
N VAL A 115 15.45 -11.84 1.32
CA VAL A 115 15.02 -10.44 1.11
C VAL A 115 16.15 -9.48 1.44
N ALA A 116 16.91 -9.72 2.53
CA ALA A 116 18.08 -8.92 2.90
C ALA A 116 19.18 -8.96 1.82
N SER A 117 19.42 -10.14 1.21
CA SER A 117 20.34 -10.28 0.08
C SER A 117 19.84 -9.49 -1.15
N THR A 118 18.54 -9.54 -1.44
CA THR A 118 17.91 -8.77 -2.53
C THR A 118 18.09 -7.26 -2.30
N ILE A 119 17.86 -6.77 -1.08
CA ILE A 119 18.07 -5.35 -0.73
C ILE A 119 19.54 -4.95 -0.96
N SER A 120 20.49 -5.77 -0.56
CA SER A 120 21.92 -5.51 -0.83
C SER A 120 22.21 -5.40 -2.33
N LYS A 121 21.66 -6.30 -3.16
CA LYS A 121 21.78 -6.22 -4.62
C LYS A 121 21.17 -4.96 -5.22
N LEU A 122 19.99 -4.53 -4.73
CA LEU A 122 19.35 -3.29 -5.17
C LEU A 122 20.24 -2.07 -4.88
N ILE A 123 20.86 -2.03 -3.70
CA ILE A 123 21.80 -0.98 -3.31
C ILE A 123 23.05 -1.00 -4.21
N GLU A 124 23.68 -2.17 -4.43
CA GLU A 124 24.84 -2.35 -5.29
C GLU A 124 24.56 -1.88 -6.74
N ASN A 125 23.36 -2.18 -7.25
CA ASN A 125 22.92 -1.75 -8.58
C ASN A 125 22.41 -0.31 -8.64
N ARG A 126 22.43 0.42 -7.51
CA ARG A 126 21.99 1.83 -7.41
C ARG A 126 20.53 2.02 -7.84
N ILE A 127 19.68 1.05 -7.52
CA ILE A 127 18.24 1.15 -7.73
C ILE A 127 17.65 2.01 -6.62
N GLY A 128 16.81 2.99 -6.98
CA GLY A 128 15.99 3.71 -6.01
C GLY A 128 14.80 2.84 -5.59
N PHE A 129 14.61 2.64 -4.28
CA PHE A 129 13.45 1.93 -3.75
C PHE A 129 13.09 2.40 -2.36
N GLY A 130 11.81 2.21 -2.00
CA GLY A 130 11.31 2.40 -0.65
C GLY A 130 11.16 1.08 0.10
N ILE A 131 11.27 1.13 1.43
CA ILE A 131 10.92 0.01 2.30
C ILE A 131 9.54 0.26 2.90
N ARG A 132 8.71 -0.78 2.94
CA ARG A 132 7.45 -0.79 3.68
C ARG A 132 7.50 -1.84 4.78
N CYS A 133 7.54 -1.38 6.03
CA CYS A 133 7.56 -2.19 7.24
C CYS A 133 6.15 -2.22 7.86
N THR A 134 5.66 -3.41 8.17
CA THR A 134 4.39 -3.56 8.89
C THR A 134 4.65 -3.54 10.39
N VAL A 135 3.99 -2.60 11.07
CA VAL A 135 4.07 -2.48 12.53
C VAL A 135 2.88 -3.20 13.17
N THR A 136 3.18 -4.14 14.04
CA THR A 136 2.22 -4.94 14.83
C THR A 136 2.60 -4.86 16.32
N PRO A 137 1.83 -5.45 17.23
CA PRO A 137 2.24 -5.54 18.64
C PRO A 137 3.61 -6.19 18.86
N LEU A 138 4.11 -6.97 17.88
CA LEU A 138 5.42 -7.64 17.97
C LEU A 138 6.59 -6.65 17.89
N ASN A 139 6.47 -5.57 17.11
CA ASN A 139 7.58 -4.67 16.83
C ASN A 139 7.29 -3.19 17.09
N VAL A 140 6.10 -2.83 17.58
CA VAL A 140 5.73 -1.42 17.83
C VAL A 140 6.68 -0.71 18.80
N ASN A 141 7.24 -1.42 19.79
CA ASN A 141 8.19 -0.86 20.76
C ASN A 141 9.66 -0.96 20.29
N ARG A 142 9.90 -1.40 19.06
CA ARG A 142 11.23 -1.62 18.49
C ARG A 142 11.48 -0.76 17.24
N LEU A 143 10.71 0.31 17.03
CA LEU A 143 10.83 1.14 15.82
C LEU A 143 12.18 1.87 15.77
N CYS A 144 12.71 2.33 16.90
CA CYS A 144 14.06 2.91 16.97
C CYS A 144 15.14 1.88 16.58
N GLU A 145 15.08 0.67 17.14
CA GLU A 145 15.96 -0.45 16.78
C GLU A 145 15.86 -0.78 15.28
N THR A 146 14.65 -0.72 14.72
CA THR A 146 14.41 -0.93 13.29
C THR A 146 15.18 0.09 12.43
N ILE A 147 15.19 1.36 12.80
CA ILE A 147 15.91 2.40 12.05
C ILE A 147 17.42 2.26 12.23
N GLU A 148 17.89 1.96 13.44
CA GLU A 148 19.31 1.72 13.72
C GLU A 148 19.85 0.52 12.94
N GLU A 149 19.12 -0.61 12.93
CA GLU A 149 19.51 -1.79 12.17
C GLU A 149 19.47 -1.54 10.65
N LEU A 150 18.48 -0.77 10.16
CA LEU A 150 18.39 -0.35 8.77
C LEU A 150 19.62 0.46 8.37
N HIS A 151 20.00 1.47 9.16
CA HIS A 151 21.18 2.29 8.93
C HIS A 151 22.46 1.46 8.95
N LYS A 152 22.62 0.59 9.95
CA LYS A 152 23.81 -0.24 10.15
C LYS A 152 24.04 -1.22 9.00
N ARG A 153 22.98 -1.90 8.54
CA ARG A 153 23.10 -2.97 7.52
C ARG A 153 22.94 -2.47 6.09
N PHE A 154 22.15 -1.40 5.89
CA PHE A 154 21.72 -0.94 4.58
C PHE A 154 21.87 0.59 4.45
N SER A 155 23.10 1.09 4.65
CA SER A 155 23.41 2.52 4.82
C SER A 155 22.96 3.45 3.69
N ASN A 156 22.58 2.92 2.53
CA ASN A 156 22.14 3.72 1.37
C ASN A 156 20.62 3.83 1.24
N ILE A 157 19.85 3.25 2.15
CA ILE A 157 18.38 3.38 2.13
C ILE A 157 18.00 4.79 2.60
N LYS A 158 17.12 5.44 1.84
CA LYS A 158 16.72 6.83 2.07
C LYS A 158 15.35 6.98 2.68
N CYS A 159 14.48 5.98 2.54
CA CYS A 159 13.12 6.06 3.08
C CYS A 159 12.58 4.71 3.54
N ILE A 160 11.77 4.77 4.59
CA ILE A 160 11.00 3.65 5.12
C ILE A 160 9.63 4.12 5.57
N ALA A 161 8.58 3.41 5.16
CA ALA A 161 7.23 3.60 5.66
C ALA A 161 6.93 2.58 6.77
N LEU A 162 6.62 3.07 7.96
CA LEU A 162 6.22 2.28 9.14
C LEU A 162 4.69 2.26 9.21
N GLU A 163 4.06 1.19 8.75
CA GLU A 163 2.61 1.10 8.59
C GLU A 163 1.95 0.33 9.72
N ALA A 164 1.11 1.01 10.50
CA ALA A 164 0.32 0.37 11.56
C ALA A 164 -0.66 -0.66 10.96
N VAL A 165 -0.65 -1.88 11.50
CA VAL A 165 -1.54 -2.95 11.02
C VAL A 165 -3.00 -2.64 11.31
N ILE A 166 -3.88 -2.90 10.33
CA ILE A 166 -5.33 -2.91 10.49
C ILE A 166 -5.79 -4.37 10.49
N ASN A 167 -5.86 -4.96 11.67
CA ASN A 167 -6.33 -6.32 11.89
C ASN A 167 -6.85 -6.48 13.32
N LYS A 168 -8.18 -6.60 13.49
CA LYS A 168 -8.80 -6.72 14.81
C LYS A 168 -8.43 -8.00 15.56
N GLU A 169 -8.05 -9.08 14.84
CA GLU A 169 -7.72 -10.37 15.44
C GLU A 169 -6.44 -10.32 16.30
N LEU A 170 -5.59 -9.30 16.09
CA LEU A 170 -4.37 -9.08 16.89
C LEU A 170 -4.64 -8.42 18.24
N PHE A 171 -5.86 -7.99 18.53
CA PHE A 171 -6.19 -7.21 19.70
C PHE A 171 -7.36 -7.84 20.46
N SER A 172 -7.16 -8.19 21.72
CA SER A 172 -8.19 -8.82 22.58
C SER A 172 -9.28 -7.84 23.07
N GLY A 173 -9.19 -6.55 22.73
CA GLY A 173 -10.13 -5.49 23.11
C GLY A 173 -9.66 -4.14 22.64
N THR A 174 -10.55 -3.13 22.74
CA THR A 174 -10.26 -1.73 22.37
C THR A 174 -9.12 -1.13 23.17
N ASP A 175 -8.95 -1.52 24.45
CA ASP A 175 -7.86 -1.03 25.27
C ASP A 175 -6.50 -1.49 24.73
N LYS A 176 -6.41 -2.75 24.25
CA LYS A 176 -5.17 -3.25 23.63
C LYS A 176 -4.87 -2.57 22.29
N LEU A 177 -5.89 -2.24 21.52
CA LEU A 177 -5.72 -1.46 20.29
C LEU A 177 -5.27 -0.04 20.61
N ARG A 178 -5.84 0.58 21.65
CA ARG A 178 -5.45 1.90 22.14
C ARG A 178 -3.98 1.92 22.58
N GLU A 179 -3.57 0.99 23.45
CA GLU A 179 -2.20 0.82 23.91
C GLU A 179 -1.22 0.67 22.71
N PHE A 180 -1.60 -0.12 21.69
CA PHE A 180 -0.81 -0.28 20.48
C PHE A 180 -0.65 1.03 19.71
N TYR A 181 -1.72 1.79 19.50
CA TYR A 181 -1.65 3.07 18.80
C TYR A 181 -0.90 4.14 19.60
N ASP A 182 -1.05 4.16 20.92
CA ASP A 182 -0.28 5.07 21.79
C ASP A 182 1.22 4.75 21.71
N SER A 183 1.59 3.48 21.81
CA SER A 183 2.98 3.01 21.61
C SER A 183 3.50 3.31 20.21
N PHE A 184 2.64 3.16 19.18
CA PHE A 184 3.03 3.50 17.81
C PHE A 184 3.40 4.97 17.69
N ILE A 185 2.56 5.88 18.17
CA ILE A 185 2.80 7.33 18.10
C ILE A 185 4.11 7.71 18.79
N GLU A 186 4.34 7.20 20.00
CA GLU A 186 5.56 7.47 20.76
C GLU A 186 6.81 6.98 20.05
N ASN A 187 6.82 5.71 19.66
CA ASN A 187 7.99 5.08 19.01
C ASN A 187 8.20 5.58 17.58
N PHE A 188 7.14 5.90 16.82
CA PHE A 188 7.23 6.50 15.49
C PHE A 188 7.91 7.87 15.56
N THR A 189 7.50 8.72 16.51
CA THR A 189 8.11 10.05 16.72
C THR A 189 9.59 9.92 17.06
N ALA A 190 9.96 8.96 17.93
CA ALA A 190 11.34 8.71 18.27
C ALA A 190 12.13 8.17 17.07
N ALA A 191 11.57 7.22 16.32
CA ALA A 191 12.17 6.65 15.12
C ALA A 191 12.41 7.72 14.03
N LYS A 192 11.49 8.66 13.82
CA LYS A 192 11.69 9.80 12.90
C LYS A 192 12.89 10.65 13.29
N LYS A 193 13.07 10.97 14.59
CA LYS A 193 14.22 11.74 15.07
C LYS A 193 15.54 11.02 14.79
N ILE A 194 15.59 9.70 15.01
CA ILE A 194 16.77 8.87 14.69
C ILE A 194 16.96 8.82 13.17
N GLY A 195 15.91 8.63 12.41
CA GLY A 195 15.97 8.63 10.94
C GLY A 195 16.57 9.92 10.38
N LYS A 196 16.13 11.09 10.89
CA LYS A 196 16.68 12.40 10.49
C LYS A 196 18.20 12.48 10.73
N GLN A 197 18.73 11.90 11.84
CA GLN A 197 20.16 11.85 12.11
C GLN A 197 20.95 11.00 11.11
N TYR A 198 20.32 9.94 10.59
CA TYR A 198 20.92 9.02 9.61
C TYR A 198 20.60 9.37 8.15
N GLY A 199 19.85 10.45 7.91
CA GLY A 199 19.40 10.83 6.56
C GLY A 199 18.42 9.83 5.96
N ILE A 200 17.61 9.17 6.82
CA ILE A 200 16.53 8.26 6.45
C ILE A 200 15.18 8.96 6.71
N ASP A 201 14.40 9.14 5.68
CA ASP A 201 13.03 9.61 5.80
C ASP A 201 12.13 8.49 6.34
N VAL A 202 11.55 8.72 7.51
CA VAL A 202 10.67 7.78 8.21
C VAL A 202 9.24 8.28 8.09
N GLY A 203 8.46 7.63 7.23
CA GLY A 203 7.08 7.98 6.94
C GLY A 203 6.07 6.98 7.49
N ASN A 204 4.80 7.35 7.33
CA ASN A 204 3.62 6.52 7.54
C ASN A 204 2.52 7.09 6.64
N THR A 205 1.63 6.26 6.11
CA THR A 205 0.57 6.70 5.20
C THR A 205 -0.29 7.81 5.81
N GLU A 206 -0.70 7.68 7.08
CA GLU A 206 -1.55 8.67 7.75
C GLU A 206 -0.80 9.98 8.03
N TYR A 207 0.49 9.88 8.37
CA TYR A 207 1.38 11.04 8.53
C TYR A 207 1.56 11.81 7.22
N MET A 208 1.78 11.08 6.10
CA MET A 208 1.94 11.69 4.77
C MET A 208 0.64 12.33 4.27
N ASN A 209 -0.50 11.72 4.55
CA ASN A 209 -1.82 12.27 4.21
C ASN A 209 -2.09 13.62 4.89
N ALA A 210 -1.46 13.90 6.03
CA ALA A 210 -1.60 15.18 6.72
C ALA A 210 -1.03 16.38 5.92
N ALA A 211 -0.14 16.14 4.96
CA ALA A 211 0.37 17.15 4.05
C ALA A 211 -0.58 17.45 2.87
N ALA A 212 -1.62 16.63 2.67
CA ALA A 212 -2.57 16.76 1.57
C ALA A 212 -3.97 17.11 2.06
N PHE A 213 -4.70 17.87 1.24
CA PHE A 213 -6.12 18.11 1.44
C PHE A 213 -6.92 16.98 0.77
N GLN A 214 -7.79 16.32 1.53
CA GLN A 214 -8.62 15.22 1.06
C GLN A 214 -10.09 15.44 1.44
N GLU A 215 -10.94 15.56 0.45
CA GLU A 215 -12.39 15.55 0.70
C GLU A 215 -12.89 14.17 1.12
N ARG A 216 -12.28 13.13 0.54
CA ARG A 216 -12.66 11.72 0.67
C ARG A 216 -11.42 10.83 0.74
N SER A 217 -11.35 9.92 1.69
CA SER A 217 -10.26 8.93 1.80
C SER A 217 -10.32 7.88 0.70
N CYS A 218 -11.53 7.39 0.41
CA CYS A 218 -11.73 6.33 -0.58
C CYS A 218 -12.13 6.97 -1.92
N LEU A 219 -11.22 6.96 -2.89
CA LEU A 219 -11.42 7.59 -4.21
C LEU A 219 -12.01 6.62 -5.26
N GLY A 220 -12.33 5.37 -4.87
CA GLY A 220 -12.85 4.37 -5.80
C GLY A 220 -11.84 4.02 -6.89
N LYS A 221 -10.95 3.09 -6.60
CA LYS A 221 -9.88 2.70 -7.53
C LYS A 221 -10.40 1.77 -8.63
N PHE A 222 -9.77 1.82 -9.80
CA PHE A 222 -9.89 0.79 -10.81
C PHE A 222 -8.85 -0.31 -10.49
N VAL A 223 -9.28 -1.35 -9.78
CA VAL A 223 -8.41 -2.45 -9.37
C VAL A 223 -8.81 -3.72 -10.08
N LEU A 224 -7.93 -4.23 -10.93
CA LEU A 224 -8.10 -5.52 -11.60
C LEU A 224 -7.49 -6.62 -10.73
N THR A 225 -8.32 -7.57 -10.31
CA THR A 225 -7.87 -8.74 -9.55
C THR A 225 -7.32 -9.84 -10.48
N PRO A 226 -6.53 -10.80 -9.97
CA PRO A 226 -6.08 -11.96 -10.76
C PRO A 226 -7.22 -12.79 -11.38
N GLU A 227 -8.43 -12.71 -10.82
CA GLU A 227 -9.62 -13.40 -11.29
C GLU A 227 -10.40 -12.63 -12.37
N GLY A 228 -9.91 -11.42 -12.74
CA GLY A 228 -10.57 -10.54 -13.70
C GLY A 228 -11.68 -9.68 -13.11
N ASN A 229 -11.86 -9.68 -11.79
CA ASN A 229 -12.85 -8.82 -11.14
C ASN A 229 -12.33 -7.37 -11.03
N LEU A 230 -13.25 -6.40 -11.09
CA LEU A 230 -12.98 -5.00 -10.81
C LEU A 230 -13.46 -4.67 -9.39
N THR A 231 -12.52 -4.27 -8.54
CA THR A 231 -12.81 -3.85 -7.16
C THR A 231 -12.41 -2.39 -6.93
N ALA A 232 -13.12 -1.71 -6.03
CA ALA A 232 -12.83 -0.32 -5.68
C ALA A 232 -11.68 -0.18 -4.65
N CYS A 233 -11.15 -1.30 -4.13
CA CYS A 233 -10.14 -1.34 -3.06
C CYS A 233 -8.94 -2.21 -3.44
N SER A 234 -7.74 -1.64 -3.47
CA SER A 234 -6.50 -2.37 -3.77
C SER A 234 -6.08 -3.42 -2.73
N ARG A 235 -6.74 -3.47 -1.58
CA ARG A 235 -6.53 -4.51 -0.56
C ARG A 235 -7.42 -5.74 -0.77
N ILE A 236 -8.39 -5.65 -1.67
CA ILE A 236 -9.30 -6.75 -2.05
C ILE A 236 -8.86 -7.27 -3.41
N SER A 237 -8.41 -8.51 -3.46
CA SER A 237 -7.75 -9.10 -4.62
C SER A 237 -8.24 -10.50 -5.00
N SER A 238 -9.15 -11.09 -4.21
CA SER A 238 -9.69 -12.42 -4.46
C SER A 238 -11.13 -12.53 -3.97
N SER A 239 -11.93 -13.31 -4.68
CA SER A 239 -13.32 -13.64 -4.31
C SER A 239 -13.44 -14.40 -2.99
N ASN A 240 -12.34 -14.97 -2.47
CA ASN A 240 -12.33 -15.68 -1.20
C ASN A 240 -11.96 -14.78 0.00
N GLU A 241 -11.68 -13.50 -0.23
CA GLU A 241 -11.36 -12.55 0.84
C GLU A 241 -12.64 -11.97 1.45
N ASP A 242 -12.57 -11.70 2.76
CA ASP A 242 -13.65 -10.99 3.46
C ASP A 242 -13.90 -9.65 2.76
N PHE A 243 -15.17 -9.25 2.68
CA PHE A 243 -15.62 -8.00 2.04
C PHE A 243 -15.41 -7.91 0.52
N HIS A 244 -15.04 -9.01 -0.20
CA HIS A 244 -14.89 -8.95 -1.66
C HIS A 244 -16.13 -8.36 -2.35
N ASP A 245 -17.30 -8.88 -2.03
CA ASP A 245 -18.57 -8.46 -2.64
C ASP A 245 -18.95 -7.00 -2.28
N ASP A 246 -18.47 -6.50 -1.15
CA ASP A 246 -18.67 -5.09 -0.77
C ASP A 246 -17.96 -4.11 -1.70
N PHE A 247 -16.83 -4.52 -2.28
CA PHE A 247 -16.00 -3.68 -3.15
C PHE A 247 -16.07 -4.04 -4.64
N LEU A 248 -16.73 -5.14 -4.98
CA LEU A 248 -16.90 -5.60 -6.36
C LEU A 248 -17.87 -4.69 -7.10
N TYR A 249 -17.46 -4.18 -8.27
CA TYR A 249 -18.33 -3.37 -9.15
C TYR A 249 -18.21 -3.71 -10.63
N GLY A 250 -17.49 -4.76 -11.00
CA GLY A 250 -17.40 -5.14 -12.40
C GLY A 250 -16.50 -6.32 -12.67
N LYS A 251 -16.35 -6.63 -13.94
CA LYS A 251 -15.51 -7.74 -14.42
C LYS A 251 -14.91 -7.42 -15.78
N VAL A 252 -13.67 -7.84 -15.97
CA VAL A 252 -12.96 -7.80 -17.24
C VAL A 252 -12.84 -9.21 -17.78
N CYS A 253 -13.27 -9.43 -19.01
CA CYS A 253 -13.10 -10.64 -19.78
C CYS A 253 -12.03 -10.42 -20.87
N ALA A 254 -11.77 -11.44 -21.72
CA ALA A 254 -10.77 -11.34 -22.77
C ALA A 254 -11.08 -10.22 -23.78
N ASP A 255 -12.36 -9.97 -24.07
CA ASP A 255 -12.84 -9.09 -25.14
C ASP A 255 -13.81 -8.00 -24.67
N SER A 256 -14.13 -7.96 -23.38
CA SER A 256 -15.15 -7.06 -22.85
C SER A 256 -14.92 -6.66 -21.41
N ILE A 257 -15.45 -5.49 -21.05
CA ILE A 257 -15.50 -4.98 -19.68
C ILE A 257 -16.95 -4.72 -19.33
N VAL A 258 -17.38 -5.27 -18.21
CA VAL A 258 -18.69 -5.00 -17.63
C VAL A 258 -18.47 -4.21 -16.35
N ILE A 259 -19.01 -2.98 -16.29
CA ILE A 259 -18.96 -2.10 -15.12
C ILE A 259 -20.39 -1.88 -14.65
N ASP A 260 -20.64 -2.20 -13.39
CA ASP A 260 -21.85 -1.84 -12.66
C ASP A 260 -21.63 -0.46 -12.01
N TYR A 261 -22.04 0.59 -12.72
CA TYR A 261 -21.89 1.97 -12.25
C TYR A 261 -22.77 2.27 -11.04
N ASP A 262 -23.93 1.64 -10.92
CA ASP A 262 -24.81 1.82 -9.75
C ASP A 262 -24.12 1.22 -8.52
N ARG A 263 -23.55 0.04 -8.67
CA ARG A 263 -22.76 -0.59 -7.61
C ARG A 263 -21.54 0.24 -7.21
N TYR A 264 -20.80 0.76 -8.19
CA TYR A 264 -19.68 1.66 -7.93
C TYR A 264 -20.11 2.91 -7.15
N ASN A 265 -21.21 3.56 -7.58
CA ASN A 265 -21.75 4.74 -6.92
C ASN A 265 -22.19 4.42 -5.48
N ASN A 266 -22.86 3.29 -5.26
CA ASN A 266 -23.27 2.84 -3.93
C ASN A 266 -22.05 2.66 -2.98
N ILE A 267 -20.92 2.12 -3.49
CA ILE A 267 -19.69 2.00 -2.70
C ILE A 267 -19.15 3.39 -2.32
N MET A 268 -19.22 4.37 -3.24
CA MET A 268 -18.77 5.73 -2.97
C MET A 268 -19.70 6.46 -1.99
N GLU A 269 -21.01 6.29 -2.13
CA GLU A 269 -22.01 6.83 -1.20
C GLU A 269 -21.84 6.24 0.21
N GLU A 270 -21.55 4.94 0.31
CA GLU A 270 -21.23 4.31 1.60
C GLU A 270 -19.99 4.95 2.25
N ALA A 271 -18.93 5.21 1.47
CA ALA A 271 -17.75 5.90 1.98
C ALA A 271 -18.06 7.33 2.48
N ASP A 272 -18.95 8.05 1.78
CA ASP A 272 -19.37 9.40 2.15
C ASP A 272 -20.35 9.45 3.33
N ALA A 273 -21.12 8.40 3.55
CA ALA A 273 -22.09 8.34 4.62
C ALA A 273 -21.52 8.60 6.03
N TYR A 274 -20.21 8.42 6.20
CA TYR A 274 -19.50 8.68 7.45
C TYR A 274 -18.99 10.13 7.60
N LEU A 275 -19.00 10.93 6.55
CA LEU A 275 -18.46 12.30 6.58
C LEU A 275 -19.17 13.23 7.56
N PRO A 276 -20.52 13.15 7.77
CA PRO A 276 -21.20 13.95 8.76
C PRO A 276 -20.72 13.74 10.21
N GLU A 277 -20.24 12.53 10.54
CA GLU A 277 -19.64 12.23 11.85
C GLU A 277 -18.31 12.95 12.07
N CYS A 278 -17.65 13.37 10.98
CA CYS A 278 -16.33 13.99 11.00
C CYS A 278 -16.36 15.53 10.94
N LYS A 279 -17.54 16.18 10.97
CA LYS A 279 -17.66 17.63 10.73
C LYS A 279 -16.80 18.49 11.66
N ASP A 280 -16.64 18.07 12.92
CA ASP A 280 -15.88 18.78 13.95
C ASP A 280 -14.52 18.09 14.26
N CYS A 281 -14.09 17.13 13.42
CA CYS A 281 -12.83 16.42 13.60
C CYS A 281 -11.67 17.23 13.03
N MET A 282 -10.60 17.42 13.82
CA MET A 282 -9.41 18.15 13.40
C MET A 282 -8.73 17.54 12.17
N ALA A 283 -8.76 16.22 12.02
CA ALA A 283 -8.18 15.51 10.88
C ALA A 283 -9.14 15.39 9.67
N ARG A 284 -10.33 16.06 9.69
CA ARG A 284 -11.38 15.90 8.67
C ARG A 284 -10.84 16.03 7.25
N TRP A 285 -10.04 17.07 7.00
CA TRP A 285 -9.55 17.42 5.66
C TRP A 285 -8.25 16.72 5.26
N HIS A 286 -7.71 15.89 6.14
CA HIS A 286 -6.52 15.07 5.90
C HIS A 286 -6.86 13.57 5.86
N CYS A 287 -7.86 13.16 6.63
CA CYS A 287 -8.33 11.79 6.72
C CYS A 287 -9.45 11.47 5.70
N GLY A 288 -10.29 12.45 5.34
CA GLY A 288 -11.39 12.25 4.40
C GLY A 288 -12.41 11.19 4.81
N GLY A 289 -12.72 11.07 6.12
CA GLY A 289 -13.70 10.09 6.64
C GLY A 289 -13.11 8.70 6.94
N GLY A 290 -11.84 8.46 6.60
CA GLY A 290 -11.13 7.21 6.87
C GLY A 290 -11.35 6.11 5.83
N CYS A 291 -10.57 5.06 5.94
CA CYS A 291 -10.60 3.92 5.01
C CYS A 291 -11.89 3.09 5.17
N LEU A 292 -12.69 2.94 4.10
CA LEU A 292 -13.92 2.15 4.12
C LEU A 292 -13.68 0.69 4.53
N LEU A 293 -12.59 0.06 4.07
CA LEU A 293 -12.25 -1.29 4.49
C LEU A 293 -11.94 -1.37 5.98
N ALA A 294 -11.27 -0.36 6.55
CA ALA A 294 -11.02 -0.32 7.99
C ALA A 294 -12.32 -0.18 8.78
N ARG A 295 -13.29 0.60 8.28
CA ARG A 295 -14.62 0.73 8.88
C ARG A 295 -15.42 -0.59 8.86
N LYS A 296 -15.27 -1.39 7.79
CA LYS A 296 -15.88 -2.72 7.70
C LYS A 296 -15.17 -3.75 8.58
N THR A 297 -13.85 -3.64 8.73
CA THR A 297 -13.03 -4.56 9.54
C THR A 297 -13.22 -4.36 11.04
N TYR A 298 -13.33 -3.10 11.48
CA TYR A 298 -13.44 -2.73 12.88
C TYR A 298 -14.92 -2.51 13.30
N SER A 299 -15.26 -2.91 14.53
CA SER A 299 -16.49 -2.43 15.13
C SER A 299 -16.42 -0.91 15.35
N LYS A 300 -17.57 -0.28 15.66
CA LYS A 300 -17.63 1.16 15.92
C LYS A 300 -16.68 1.60 17.04
N GLU A 301 -16.52 0.78 18.08
CA GLU A 301 -15.63 1.04 19.22
C GLU A 301 -14.15 0.96 18.79
N TYR A 302 -13.77 -0.08 18.05
CA TYR A 302 -12.41 -0.23 17.51
C TYR A 302 -12.08 0.90 16.53
N PHE A 303 -13.04 1.28 15.68
CA PHE A 303 -12.83 2.36 14.72
C PHE A 303 -12.65 3.73 15.38
N LYS A 304 -13.26 3.98 16.56
CA LYS A 304 -13.00 5.18 17.35
C LYS A 304 -11.54 5.28 17.79
N GLU A 305 -10.92 4.18 18.21
CA GLU A 305 -9.49 4.18 18.55
C GLU A 305 -8.62 4.43 17.32
N HIS A 306 -9.01 3.91 16.17
CA HIS A 306 -8.34 4.22 14.90
C HIS A 306 -8.48 5.71 14.52
N CYS A 307 -9.64 6.32 14.67
CA CYS A 307 -9.83 7.75 14.48
C CYS A 307 -8.95 8.58 15.43
N ARG A 308 -8.88 8.19 16.72
CA ARG A 308 -8.00 8.85 17.70
C ARG A 308 -6.52 8.78 17.26
N PHE A 309 -6.08 7.64 16.79
CA PHE A 309 -4.74 7.47 16.22
C PHE A 309 -4.49 8.41 15.04
N ILE A 310 -5.43 8.48 14.07
CA ILE A 310 -5.31 9.37 12.90
C ILE A 310 -5.23 10.84 13.35
N CYS A 311 -6.06 11.29 14.28
CA CYS A 311 -6.00 12.67 14.78
C CYS A 311 -4.62 12.99 15.36
N ARG A 312 -4.06 12.10 16.19
CA ARG A 312 -2.76 12.31 16.83
C ARG A 312 -1.60 12.33 15.84
N ILE A 313 -1.61 11.43 14.85
CA ILE A 313 -0.55 11.41 13.85
C ILE A 313 -0.64 12.60 12.90
N THR A 314 -1.85 13.09 12.60
CA THR A 314 -2.08 14.33 11.84
C THR A 314 -1.54 15.54 12.60
N GLU A 315 -1.80 15.65 13.90
CA GLU A 315 -1.27 16.73 14.75
C GLU A 315 0.26 16.75 14.74
N ILE A 316 0.91 15.59 14.86
CA ILE A 316 2.38 15.47 14.77
C ILE A 316 2.88 15.94 13.41
N ALA A 317 2.24 15.51 12.33
CA ALA A 317 2.66 15.89 11.00
C ALA A 317 2.52 17.39 10.72
N GLN A 318 1.47 18.03 11.24
CA GLN A 318 1.28 19.47 11.13
C GLN A 318 2.35 20.24 11.92
N ASN A 319 2.66 19.80 13.15
CA ASN A 319 3.70 20.43 13.97
C ASN A 319 5.11 20.26 13.35
N ASP A 320 5.41 19.11 12.71
CA ASP A 320 6.68 18.91 12.01
C ASP A 320 6.82 19.84 10.79
N ASN A 321 5.72 20.06 10.04
CA ASN A 321 5.71 20.94 8.86
C ASN A 321 5.81 22.46 9.21
N GLU A 322 5.49 22.85 10.43
CA GLU A 322 5.67 24.23 10.91
C GLU A 322 7.14 24.55 11.31
N LEU A 323 7.96 23.51 11.45
CA LEU A 323 9.35 23.60 11.93
C LEU A 323 10.40 23.48 10.80
N ASP A 324 10.01 23.08 9.59
CA ASP A 324 10.84 22.99 8.38
C ASP A 324 10.58 24.19 7.45
#